data_d200762ca0317b277a861330d9ecb4d9
#
_entry.id   d200762ca0317b277a861330d9ecb4d9
#
_cell.length_a   1.000
_cell.length_b   1.000
_cell.length_c   1.000
_cell.angle_alpha   90.00
_cell.angle_beta   90.00
_cell.angle_gamma   90.00
#
_symmetry.space_group_name_H-M   'P 1'
#
loop_
_entity.id
_entity.type
_entity.pdbx_description
1 polymer ?
#
loop_
_entity_poly.entity_id
_entity_poly.type
_entity_poly.pdbx_seq_one_letter_code
_entity_poly.pdbx_strand_id
1 'polypeptide(L)'
;MIRSTRLPSARLGAGLVLSATLLLGACAKIDTPPPLAKPLHIDLAAPVAEQVDLAWPQQDGALAAEHTIRQSRDVTLRLPNGQQIVVPADRVAFKQQGGLLVGVHIQPGGGALDHPDAVAQTRQLLEANRLLDPALAHTLAGWAARTDAQQTARVTIRDVDVQIALTPGTRAGWQATLDFEPRACEMPAGLDGDPDACLQATPTSTLIAGG
;
A
#
# COMPACT_ATOMS: atom_id res chain seq x y z
N MET A 1 41.75 52.09 -35.18
CA MET A 1 41.20 52.38 -36.53
C MET A 1 39.69 52.36 -36.40
N ILE A 2 39.13 53.56 -36.49
CA ILE A 2 37.73 53.94 -36.38
C ILE A 2 37.10 53.69 -37.76
N ARG A 3 35.93 53.05 -37.85
CA ARG A 3 34.99 53.29 -38.95
C ARG A 3 33.58 53.24 -38.47
N SER A 4 33.02 54.40 -38.35
CA SER A 4 31.65 54.82 -38.28
C SER A 4 31.02 54.71 -39.69
N THR A 5 29.79 54.20 -39.78
CA THR A 5 28.85 54.56 -40.88
C THR A 5 27.41 54.18 -40.45
N ARG A 6 26.66 55.17 -40.11
CA ARG A 6 25.46 55.77 -40.75
C ARG A 6 24.18 54.90 -40.74
N LEU A 7 23.22 55.39 -39.99
CA LEU A 7 21.79 55.20 -40.15
C LEU A 7 21.30 55.74 -41.52
N PRO A 8 20.17 55.23 -42.00
CA PRO A 8 19.13 56.11 -42.49
C PRO A 8 17.78 55.89 -41.78
N SER A 9 17.19 57.01 -41.58
CA SER A 9 15.84 57.29 -41.12
C SER A 9 14.75 56.97 -42.15
N ALA A 10 13.54 56.81 -41.60
CA ALA A 10 12.23 57.13 -42.13
C ALA A 10 11.43 56.02 -42.87
N ARG A 11 10.28 55.66 -42.32
CA ARG A 11 9.00 56.28 -42.72
C ARG A 11 7.88 55.73 -41.80
N LEU A 12 7.09 56.66 -41.28
CA LEU A 12 5.77 56.43 -40.71
C LEU A 12 4.87 55.74 -41.72
N GLY A 13 4.20 54.69 -41.28
CA GLY A 13 3.05 54.09 -41.94
C GLY A 13 2.00 53.77 -40.88
N ALA A 14 1.02 54.67 -40.72
CA ALA A 14 -0.13 54.46 -39.88
C ALA A 14 -1.02 53.39 -40.54
N GLY A 15 -1.03 52.19 -39.97
CA GLY A 15 -1.92 51.10 -40.31
C GLY A 15 -2.71 50.69 -39.07
N LEU A 16 -3.90 51.23 -38.96
CA LEU A 16 -4.86 50.88 -37.92
C LEU A 16 -5.44 49.50 -38.28
N VAL A 17 -4.85 48.44 -37.75
CA VAL A 17 -5.41 47.10 -37.86
C VAL A 17 -6.19 46.82 -36.57
N LEU A 18 -7.50 46.90 -36.71
CA LEU A 18 -8.47 46.45 -35.71
C LEU A 18 -8.35 44.91 -35.59
N SER A 19 -7.52 44.43 -34.71
CA SER A 19 -7.47 43.01 -34.38
C SER A 19 -8.57 42.72 -33.36
N ALA A 20 -9.70 42.22 -33.87
CA ALA A 20 -10.70 41.58 -33.05
C ALA A 20 -10.10 40.32 -32.42
N THR A 21 -9.63 40.44 -31.19
CA THR A 21 -9.26 39.29 -30.37
C THR A 21 -10.52 38.53 -29.98
N LEU A 22 -10.81 37.47 -30.72
CA LEU A 22 -11.72 36.42 -30.31
C LEU A 22 -11.13 35.78 -29.05
N LEU A 23 -11.64 36.18 -27.89
CA LEU A 23 -11.49 35.47 -26.65
C LEU A 23 -12.24 34.12 -26.76
N LEU A 24 -11.57 33.12 -27.33
CA LEU A 24 -11.96 31.73 -27.16
C LEU A 24 -11.75 31.39 -25.67
N GLY A 25 -12.83 31.52 -24.93
CA GLY A 25 -12.91 30.98 -23.57
C GLY A 25 -12.69 29.50 -23.64
N ALA A 26 -11.41 29.07 -23.47
CA ALA A 26 -11.11 27.71 -23.15
C ALA A 26 -11.73 27.47 -21.76
N CYS A 27 -12.90 26.85 -21.70
CA CYS A 27 -13.41 26.22 -20.53
C CYS A 27 -12.37 25.12 -20.18
N ALA A 28 -11.38 25.46 -19.38
CA ALA A 28 -10.56 24.48 -18.72
C ALA A 28 -11.55 23.61 -17.92
N LYS A 29 -11.78 22.38 -18.37
CA LYS A 29 -12.41 21.36 -17.54
C LYS A 29 -11.57 21.31 -16.28
N ILE A 30 -12.11 21.83 -15.20
CA ILE A 30 -11.57 21.57 -13.88
C ILE A 30 -11.81 20.07 -13.69
N ASP A 31 -10.78 19.27 -13.93
CA ASP A 31 -10.81 17.87 -13.61
C ASP A 31 -10.95 17.78 -12.09
N THR A 32 -12.19 17.65 -11.64
CA THR A 32 -12.48 17.36 -10.24
C THR A 32 -11.78 16.05 -9.94
N PRO A 33 -10.85 16.01 -8.98
CA PRO A 33 -10.18 14.76 -8.63
C PRO A 33 -11.27 13.73 -8.31
N PRO A 34 -11.12 12.48 -8.77
CA PRO A 34 -12.10 11.45 -8.50
C PRO A 34 -12.33 11.36 -6.99
N PRO A 35 -13.59 11.18 -6.55
CA PRO A 35 -13.88 11.05 -5.13
C PRO A 35 -13.02 9.94 -4.53
N LEU A 36 -12.36 10.23 -3.41
CA LEU A 36 -11.57 9.25 -2.69
C LEU A 36 -12.45 8.03 -2.39
N ALA A 37 -11.95 6.86 -2.70
CA ALA A 37 -12.65 5.62 -2.37
C ALA A 37 -12.85 5.52 -0.86
N LYS A 38 -13.97 4.94 -0.43
CA LYS A 38 -14.22 4.71 1.01
C LYS A 38 -13.08 3.91 1.61
N PRO A 39 -12.62 4.24 2.83
CA PRO A 39 -11.67 3.42 3.56
C PRO A 39 -12.16 1.97 3.66
N LEU A 40 -11.25 1.02 3.65
CA LEU A 40 -11.51 -0.39 3.77
C LEU A 40 -11.11 -0.86 5.16
N HIS A 41 -12.05 -1.44 5.91
CA HIS A 41 -11.78 -2.01 7.22
C HIS A 41 -11.80 -3.52 7.10
N ILE A 42 -10.74 -4.16 7.56
CA ILE A 42 -10.51 -5.60 7.48
C ILE A 42 -10.18 -6.09 8.88
N ASP A 43 -10.92 -7.08 9.36
CA ASP A 43 -10.62 -7.76 10.61
C ASP A 43 -10.08 -9.17 10.29
N LEU A 44 -8.80 -9.42 10.61
CA LEU A 44 -8.17 -10.71 10.36
C LEU A 44 -8.73 -11.84 11.24
N ALA A 45 -9.39 -11.50 12.33
CA ALA A 45 -10.01 -12.48 13.23
C ALA A 45 -11.44 -12.83 12.83
N ALA A 46 -12.09 -12.01 11.98
CA ALA A 46 -13.49 -12.20 11.61
C ALA A 46 -13.66 -13.03 10.35
N PRO A 47 -14.73 -13.84 10.26
CA PRO A 47 -15.10 -14.55 9.04
C PRO A 47 -15.30 -13.57 7.86
N VAL A 48 -14.99 -14.02 6.65
CA VAL A 48 -15.16 -13.22 5.43
C VAL A 48 -16.61 -12.74 5.24
N ALA A 49 -17.59 -13.55 5.65
CA ALA A 49 -19.01 -13.21 5.56
C ALA A 49 -19.41 -12.01 6.45
N GLU A 50 -18.65 -11.73 7.49
CA GLU A 50 -18.87 -10.60 8.42
C GLU A 50 -18.11 -9.33 8.01
N GLN A 51 -17.25 -9.40 7.00
CA GLN A 51 -16.48 -8.27 6.49
C GLN A 51 -17.37 -7.35 5.62
N VAL A 52 -18.04 -6.40 6.24
CA VAL A 52 -19.06 -5.54 5.60
C VAL A 52 -18.51 -4.74 4.42
N ASP A 53 -17.25 -4.32 4.49
CA ASP A 53 -16.61 -3.51 3.45
C ASP A 53 -16.07 -4.34 2.27
N LEU A 54 -16.00 -5.66 2.43
CA LEU A 54 -15.56 -6.59 1.42
C LEU A 54 -16.77 -7.16 0.67
N ALA A 55 -17.13 -6.58 -0.48
CA ALA A 55 -18.06 -7.21 -1.40
C ALA A 55 -17.40 -8.47 -2.00
N TRP A 56 -17.34 -9.55 -1.22
CA TRP A 56 -16.64 -10.76 -1.62
C TRP A 56 -17.34 -11.45 -2.80
N PRO A 57 -16.63 -11.73 -3.90
CA PRO A 57 -17.24 -12.40 -5.05
C PRO A 57 -17.62 -13.83 -4.71
N GLN A 58 -18.74 -14.28 -5.29
CA GLN A 58 -19.15 -15.67 -5.28
C GLN A 58 -18.79 -16.31 -6.62
N GLN A 59 -18.32 -17.53 -6.56
CA GLN A 59 -18.01 -18.36 -7.71
C GLN A 59 -18.65 -19.72 -7.49
N ASP A 60 -19.53 -20.14 -8.41
CA ASP A 60 -20.27 -21.41 -8.35
C ASP A 60 -21.06 -21.62 -7.04
N GLY A 61 -21.61 -20.53 -6.47
CA GLY A 61 -22.39 -20.56 -5.22
C GLY A 61 -21.56 -20.60 -3.94
N ALA A 62 -20.23 -20.58 -4.04
CA ALA A 62 -19.31 -20.48 -2.91
C ALA A 62 -18.53 -19.15 -2.94
N LEU A 63 -17.94 -18.78 -1.81
CA LEU A 63 -17.04 -17.64 -1.76
C LEU A 63 -15.78 -17.95 -2.60
N ALA A 64 -15.39 -17.02 -3.49
CA ALA A 64 -14.15 -17.15 -4.25
C ALA A 64 -12.93 -17.26 -3.31
N ALA A 65 -11.96 -18.10 -3.66
CA ALA A 65 -10.74 -18.29 -2.86
C ALA A 65 -9.88 -17.02 -2.78
N GLU A 66 -9.98 -16.16 -3.80
CA GLU A 66 -9.22 -14.92 -3.88
C GLU A 66 -10.12 -13.76 -4.30
N HIS A 67 -9.80 -12.57 -3.79
CA HIS A 67 -10.43 -11.31 -4.17
C HIS A 67 -9.39 -10.21 -4.27
N THR A 68 -9.48 -9.33 -5.28
CA THR A 68 -8.55 -8.22 -5.46
C THR A 68 -9.29 -6.91 -5.70
N ILE A 69 -8.93 -5.90 -4.93
CA ILE A 69 -9.39 -4.52 -5.07
C ILE A 69 -8.23 -3.70 -5.64
N ARG A 70 -8.47 -3.04 -6.79
CA ARG A 70 -7.49 -2.20 -7.48
C ARG A 70 -7.96 -0.75 -7.51
N GLN A 71 -8.05 -0.15 -6.35
CA GLN A 71 -8.46 1.24 -6.20
C GLN A 71 -7.76 1.82 -5.00
N SER A 72 -7.08 2.95 -5.22
CA SER A 72 -6.37 3.65 -4.14
C SER A 72 -7.33 4.04 -3.02
N ARG A 73 -7.00 3.62 -1.81
CA ARG A 73 -7.77 3.88 -0.60
C ARG A 73 -6.95 3.62 0.66
N ASP A 74 -7.40 4.15 1.77
CA ASP A 74 -6.87 3.75 3.06
C ASP A 74 -7.41 2.38 3.46
N VAL A 75 -6.54 1.51 3.91
CA VAL A 75 -6.84 0.19 4.42
C VAL A 75 -6.51 0.15 5.90
N THR A 76 -7.50 -0.11 6.73
CA THR A 76 -7.33 -0.37 8.15
C THR A 76 -7.44 -1.87 8.38
N LEU A 77 -6.33 -2.49 8.76
CA LEU A 77 -6.23 -3.90 9.08
C LEU A 77 -6.25 -4.06 10.61
N ARG A 78 -7.23 -4.77 11.13
CA ARG A 78 -7.30 -5.13 12.53
C ARG A 78 -6.71 -6.53 12.74
N LEU A 79 -5.65 -6.61 13.53
CA LEU A 79 -5.01 -7.87 13.89
C LEU A 79 -5.82 -8.60 14.99
N PRO A 80 -5.66 -9.92 15.18
CA PRO A 80 -6.36 -10.69 16.22
C PRO A 80 -6.18 -10.13 17.63
N ASN A 81 -5.06 -9.47 17.89
CA ASN A 81 -4.79 -8.82 19.18
C ASN A 81 -5.46 -7.45 19.36
N GLY A 82 -6.26 -7.00 18.39
CA GLY A 82 -6.91 -5.70 18.38
C GLY A 82 -6.04 -4.53 17.90
N GLN A 83 -4.75 -4.74 17.60
CA GLN A 83 -3.90 -3.71 17.00
C GLN A 83 -4.43 -3.36 15.61
N GLN A 84 -4.43 -2.08 15.29
CA GLN A 84 -4.80 -1.60 13.97
C GLN A 84 -3.55 -1.14 13.21
N ILE A 85 -3.52 -1.50 11.93
CA ILE A 85 -2.49 -1.10 10.97
C ILE A 85 -3.21 -0.33 9.87
N VAL A 86 -2.76 0.90 9.59
CA VAL A 86 -3.33 1.75 8.54
C VAL A 86 -2.33 1.90 7.41
N VAL A 87 -2.74 1.51 6.21
CA VAL A 87 -1.91 1.56 5.00
C VAL A 87 -2.67 2.24 3.89
N PRO A 88 -2.19 3.37 3.35
CA PRO A 88 -2.64 3.86 2.06
C PRO A 88 -2.26 2.84 0.99
N ALA A 89 -3.22 2.27 0.29
CA ALA A 89 -2.99 1.16 -0.64
C ALA A 89 -3.53 1.47 -2.04
N ASP A 90 -2.77 1.10 -3.06
CA ASP A 90 -3.20 1.14 -4.46
C ASP A 90 -3.85 -0.19 -4.88
N ARG A 91 -3.46 -1.26 -4.22
CA ARG A 91 -3.98 -2.60 -4.46
C ARG A 91 -4.00 -3.41 -3.18
N VAL A 92 -5.10 -4.14 -2.99
CA VAL A 92 -5.23 -5.12 -1.93
C VAL A 92 -5.73 -6.42 -2.53
N ALA A 93 -5.05 -7.51 -2.23
CA ALA A 93 -5.50 -8.85 -2.60
C ALA A 93 -5.68 -9.70 -1.34
N PHE A 94 -6.73 -10.48 -1.33
CA PHE A 94 -7.15 -11.31 -0.22
C PHE A 94 -7.14 -12.76 -0.62
N LYS A 95 -6.79 -13.63 0.32
CA LYS A 95 -6.96 -15.07 0.22
C LYS A 95 -7.84 -15.55 1.35
N GLN A 96 -8.77 -16.43 1.06
CA GLN A 96 -9.60 -17.05 2.07
C GLN A 96 -9.56 -18.58 1.94
N GLN A 97 -9.74 -19.24 3.07
CA GLN A 97 -9.92 -20.69 3.15
C GLN A 97 -10.92 -21.00 4.26
N GLY A 98 -11.94 -21.79 3.95
CA GLY A 98 -12.98 -22.14 4.91
C GLY A 98 -13.78 -20.94 5.46
N GLY A 99 -13.88 -19.85 4.70
CA GLY A 99 -14.56 -18.63 5.13
C GLY A 99 -13.74 -17.69 6.01
N LEU A 100 -12.47 -18.02 6.27
CA LEU A 100 -11.54 -17.18 7.03
C LEU A 100 -10.49 -16.55 6.11
N LEU A 101 -10.03 -15.34 6.43
CA LEU A 101 -8.89 -14.73 5.76
C LEU A 101 -7.60 -15.44 6.17
N VAL A 102 -6.90 -16.02 5.19
CA VAL A 102 -5.60 -16.67 5.40
C VAL A 102 -4.45 -15.86 4.84
N GLY A 103 -4.74 -14.78 4.13
CA GLY A 103 -3.72 -13.87 3.63
C GLY A 103 -4.31 -12.54 3.14
N VAL A 104 -3.59 -11.46 3.42
CA VAL A 104 -3.88 -10.12 2.91
C VAL A 104 -2.60 -9.54 2.34
N HIS A 105 -2.58 -9.32 1.04
CA HIS A 105 -1.47 -8.71 0.31
C HIS A 105 -1.80 -7.26 0.02
N ILE A 106 -1.00 -6.34 0.52
CA ILE A 106 -1.17 -4.90 0.34
C ILE A 106 0.00 -4.34 -0.46
N GLN A 107 -0.32 -3.65 -1.55
CA GLN A 107 0.62 -2.80 -2.26
C GLN A 107 0.36 -1.36 -1.82
N PRO A 108 1.27 -0.75 -1.04
CA PRO A 108 1.14 0.63 -0.60
C PRO A 108 1.01 1.61 -1.77
N GLY A 109 0.27 2.69 -1.55
CA GLY A 109 0.09 3.76 -2.52
C GLY A 109 1.37 4.58 -2.73
N GLY A 110 1.38 5.34 -3.83
CA GLY A 110 2.52 6.19 -4.21
C GLY A 110 3.22 5.76 -5.49
N GLY A 111 2.78 4.65 -6.09
CA GLY A 111 3.32 4.16 -7.35
C GLY A 111 4.74 3.60 -7.25
N ALA A 112 5.45 3.60 -8.38
CA ALA A 112 6.85 3.19 -8.43
C ALA A 112 7.76 4.36 -8.05
N LEU A 113 8.63 4.16 -7.07
CA LEU A 113 9.55 5.14 -6.51
C LEU A 113 10.99 4.79 -6.87
N ASP A 114 11.90 5.75 -6.77
CA ASP A 114 13.32 5.46 -6.76
C ASP A 114 13.65 4.59 -5.54
N HIS A 115 14.69 3.75 -5.66
CA HIS A 115 15.00 2.78 -4.63
C HIS A 115 15.16 3.37 -3.22
N PRO A 116 15.91 4.48 -3.00
CA PRO A 116 16.04 5.10 -1.68
C PRO A 116 14.70 5.58 -1.13
N ASP A 117 13.85 6.15 -1.97
CA ASP A 117 12.54 6.66 -1.60
C ASP A 117 11.58 5.54 -1.24
N ALA A 118 11.64 4.41 -1.96
CA ALA A 118 10.85 3.23 -1.66
C ALA A 118 11.25 2.60 -0.31
N VAL A 119 12.55 2.54 0.00
CA VAL A 119 13.04 2.12 1.32
C VAL A 119 12.57 3.08 2.42
N ALA A 120 12.68 4.38 2.19
CA ALA A 120 12.26 5.40 3.15
C ALA A 120 10.76 5.35 3.41
N GLN A 121 9.93 5.24 2.36
CA GLN A 121 8.49 5.09 2.46
C GLN A 121 8.11 3.83 3.24
N THR A 122 8.75 2.70 2.92
CA THR A 122 8.52 1.43 3.64
C THR A 122 8.83 1.58 5.11
N ARG A 123 9.97 2.17 5.45
CA ARG A 123 10.36 2.43 6.84
C ARG A 123 9.35 3.31 7.55
N GLN A 124 8.96 4.44 6.95
CA GLN A 124 7.97 5.36 7.52
C GLN A 124 6.62 4.68 7.80
N LEU A 125 6.16 3.83 6.86
CA LEU A 125 4.93 3.09 7.00
C LEU A 125 4.99 2.10 8.19
N LEU A 126 6.08 1.37 8.33
CA LEU A 126 6.27 0.44 9.43
C LEU A 126 6.39 1.16 10.78
N GLU A 127 7.07 2.30 10.81
CA GLU A 127 7.23 3.13 11.99
C GLU A 127 5.88 3.71 12.47
N ALA A 128 5.09 4.27 11.54
CA ALA A 128 3.76 4.81 11.81
C ALA A 128 2.80 3.76 12.40
N ASN A 129 2.96 2.51 11.98
CA ASN A 129 2.14 1.37 12.45
C ASN A 129 2.75 0.58 13.61
N ARG A 130 3.90 1.05 14.17
CA ARG A 130 4.62 0.38 15.27
C ARG A 130 5.04 -1.06 14.95
N LEU A 131 5.37 -1.30 13.68
CA LEU A 131 5.85 -2.58 13.18
C LEU A 131 7.39 -2.63 13.09
N LEU A 132 8.04 -1.49 13.24
CA LEU A 132 9.48 -1.36 13.11
C LEU A 132 10.18 -1.65 14.43
N ASP A 133 10.71 -2.85 14.57
CA ASP A 133 11.63 -3.20 15.65
C ASP A 133 13.10 -2.88 15.28
N PRO A 134 14.06 -2.93 16.21
CA PRO A 134 15.46 -2.62 15.94
C PRO A 134 16.10 -3.55 14.90
N ALA A 135 15.72 -4.83 14.85
CA ALA A 135 16.27 -5.79 13.90
C ALA A 135 15.80 -5.50 12.49
N LEU A 136 14.50 -5.21 12.34
CA LEU A 136 13.90 -4.80 11.06
C LEU A 136 14.46 -3.46 10.60
N ALA A 137 14.63 -2.49 11.51
CA ALA A 137 15.24 -1.20 11.19
C ALA A 137 16.67 -1.36 10.64
N HIS A 138 17.47 -2.25 11.24
CA HIS A 138 18.81 -2.59 10.76
C HIS A 138 18.76 -3.24 9.36
N THR A 139 17.84 -4.16 9.15
CA THR A 139 17.64 -4.82 7.85
C THR A 139 17.29 -3.81 6.76
N LEU A 140 16.35 -2.91 7.02
CA LEU A 140 15.96 -1.85 6.07
C LEU A 140 17.11 -0.87 5.78
N ALA A 141 17.93 -0.55 6.77
CA ALA A 141 19.13 0.25 6.55
C ALA A 141 20.12 -0.44 5.59
N GLY A 142 20.25 -1.76 5.68
CA GLY A 142 21.02 -2.57 4.73
C GLY A 142 20.43 -2.60 3.32
N TRP A 143 19.12 -2.41 3.17
CA TRP A 143 18.47 -2.37 1.87
C TRP A 143 18.90 -1.14 1.06
N ALA A 144 19.06 0.01 1.71
CA ALA A 144 19.47 1.24 1.05
C ALA A 144 20.79 1.13 0.30
N ALA A 145 21.64 0.18 0.69
CA ALA A 145 22.94 -0.05 0.05
C ALA A 145 22.91 -1.07 -1.12
N ARG A 146 21.78 -1.75 -1.35
CA ARG A 146 21.64 -2.81 -2.35
C ARG A 146 20.50 -2.49 -3.31
N THR A 147 20.80 -2.35 -4.60
CA THR A 147 19.83 -1.95 -5.63
C THR A 147 19.67 -2.98 -6.74
N ASP A 148 20.26 -4.17 -6.59
CA ASP A 148 20.41 -5.16 -7.66
C ASP A 148 19.41 -6.32 -7.61
N ALA A 149 18.71 -6.50 -6.49
CA ALA A 149 17.81 -7.63 -6.30
C ALA A 149 16.61 -7.30 -5.43
N GLN A 150 15.55 -8.08 -5.58
CA GLN A 150 14.44 -8.09 -4.65
C GLN A 150 14.93 -8.23 -3.21
N GLN A 151 14.37 -7.43 -2.32
CA GLN A 151 14.71 -7.42 -0.91
C GLN A 151 13.49 -7.85 -0.11
N THR A 152 13.68 -8.73 0.85
CA THR A 152 12.59 -9.23 1.69
C THR A 152 13.00 -9.23 3.16
N ALA A 153 12.04 -8.93 4.02
CA ALA A 153 12.16 -9.09 5.46
C ALA A 153 10.86 -9.72 5.99
N ARG A 154 10.94 -10.38 7.12
CA ARG A 154 9.79 -10.95 7.80
C ARG A 154 9.82 -10.55 9.26
N VAL A 155 8.67 -10.18 9.78
CA VAL A 155 8.44 -9.92 11.19
C VAL A 155 7.18 -10.67 11.62
N THR A 156 7.21 -11.26 12.81
CA THR A 156 6.02 -11.86 13.40
C THR A 156 5.47 -10.92 14.44
N ILE A 157 4.22 -10.54 14.28
CA ILE A 157 3.50 -9.70 15.21
C ILE A 157 2.45 -10.58 15.87
N ARG A 158 2.80 -11.12 17.00
CA ARG A 158 1.98 -12.12 17.72
C ARG A 158 1.62 -13.29 16.78
N ASP A 159 0.35 -13.43 16.41
CA ASP A 159 -0.14 -14.55 15.60
C ASP A 159 -0.27 -14.20 14.11
N VAL A 160 0.41 -13.16 13.66
CA VAL A 160 0.43 -12.75 12.24
C VAL A 160 1.88 -12.64 11.76
N ASP A 161 2.21 -13.39 10.74
CA ASP A 161 3.46 -13.21 10.02
C ASP A 161 3.29 -12.08 8.98
N VAL A 162 4.18 -11.10 9.04
CA VAL A 162 4.20 -9.99 8.09
C VAL A 162 5.46 -10.09 7.27
N GLN A 163 5.31 -10.36 5.99
CA GLN A 163 6.40 -10.29 5.03
C GLN A 163 6.40 -8.93 4.35
N ILE A 164 7.54 -8.27 4.36
CA ILE A 164 7.79 -7.01 3.69
C ILE A 164 8.69 -7.33 2.50
N ALA A 165 8.29 -6.92 1.29
CA ALA A 165 9.14 -7.06 0.13
C ALA A 165 9.27 -5.72 -0.60
N LEU A 166 10.46 -5.47 -1.14
CA LEU A 166 10.77 -4.38 -2.03
C LEU A 166 11.25 -4.97 -3.35
N THR A 167 10.49 -4.75 -4.41
CA THR A 167 10.74 -5.37 -5.73
C THR A 167 10.93 -4.31 -6.81
N PRO A 168 11.85 -4.55 -7.76
CA PRO A 168 11.92 -3.72 -8.95
C PRO A 168 10.60 -3.83 -9.74
N GLY A 169 9.99 -2.69 -10.05
CA GLY A 169 8.77 -2.65 -10.84
C GLY A 169 9.03 -2.91 -12.32
N THR A 170 8.00 -3.26 -13.09
CA THR A 170 8.04 -3.44 -14.54
C THR A 170 8.26 -2.12 -15.31
N ARG A 171 7.99 -0.98 -14.68
CA ARG A 171 8.37 0.37 -15.12
C ARG A 171 9.48 0.84 -14.20
N ALA A 172 10.40 1.66 -14.72
CA ALA A 172 11.52 2.16 -13.91
C ALA A 172 11.05 2.62 -12.52
N GLY A 173 11.46 1.90 -11.48
CA GLY A 173 11.10 2.18 -10.09
C GLY A 173 10.95 0.92 -9.23
N TRP A 174 10.78 1.13 -7.94
CA TRP A 174 10.64 0.10 -6.92
C TRP A 174 9.27 0.15 -6.29
N GLN A 175 8.75 -1.01 -5.90
CA GLN A 175 7.44 -1.15 -5.24
C GLN A 175 7.58 -1.95 -3.96
N ALA A 176 7.00 -1.42 -2.88
CA ALA A 176 6.87 -2.16 -1.65
C ALA A 176 5.60 -3.03 -1.67
N THR A 177 5.65 -4.15 -0.98
CA THR A 177 4.48 -4.97 -0.67
C THR A 177 4.52 -5.43 0.77
N LEU A 178 3.36 -5.58 1.37
CA LEU A 178 3.15 -6.10 2.71
C LEU A 178 2.21 -7.29 2.62
N ASP A 179 2.66 -8.45 3.05
CA ASP A 179 1.86 -9.67 3.12
C ASP A 179 1.59 -10.00 4.59
N PHE A 180 0.33 -10.07 4.96
CA PHE A 180 -0.14 -10.44 6.29
C PHE A 180 -0.74 -11.83 6.23
N GLU A 181 -0.11 -12.77 6.93
CA GLU A 181 -0.55 -14.17 7.01
C GLU A 181 -0.87 -14.50 8.47
N PRO A 182 -2.16 -14.54 8.85
CA PRO A 182 -2.55 -15.05 10.15
C PRO A 182 -2.00 -16.47 10.33
N ARG A 183 -1.32 -16.74 11.43
CA ARG A 183 -0.90 -18.11 11.73
C ARG A 183 -2.15 -18.93 12.00
N ALA A 184 -2.25 -20.05 11.32
CA ALA A 184 -3.23 -21.05 11.72
C ALA A 184 -2.95 -21.41 13.18
N CYS A 185 -3.96 -21.35 14.03
CA CYS A 185 -3.83 -21.91 15.37
C CYS A 185 -3.36 -23.36 15.23
N GLU A 186 -2.19 -23.69 15.76
CA GLU A 186 -1.83 -25.07 15.96
C GLU A 186 -2.78 -25.63 17.03
N MET A 187 -3.86 -26.27 16.59
CA MET A 187 -4.74 -26.97 17.51
C MET A 187 -3.93 -28.05 18.21
N PRO A 188 -3.94 -28.11 19.54
CA PRO A 188 -3.32 -29.22 20.25
C PRO A 188 -3.91 -30.52 19.71
N ALA A 189 -3.05 -31.47 19.36
CA ALA A 189 -3.46 -32.78 18.85
C ALA A 189 -4.45 -33.43 19.83
N GLY A 190 -5.71 -33.57 19.42
CA GLY A 190 -6.76 -34.20 20.22
C GLY A 190 -8.08 -33.44 20.38
N LEU A 191 -8.17 -32.21 19.84
CA LEU A 191 -9.44 -31.49 19.78
C LEU A 191 -9.94 -31.48 18.32
N ASP A 192 -10.86 -32.37 18.02
CA ASP A 192 -11.50 -32.45 16.72
C ASP A 192 -12.27 -31.11 16.44
N GLY A 193 -11.65 -30.25 15.66
CA GLY A 193 -12.35 -29.44 14.65
C GLY A 193 -13.29 -28.34 15.10
N ASP A 194 -13.16 -27.75 16.30
CA ASP A 194 -13.91 -26.53 16.65
C ASP A 194 -13.10 -25.27 16.24
N PRO A 195 -13.47 -24.58 15.15
CA PRO A 195 -12.78 -23.34 14.74
C PRO A 195 -12.90 -22.23 15.80
N ASP A 196 -13.90 -22.28 16.67
CA ASP A 196 -14.09 -21.29 17.74
C ASP A 196 -13.09 -21.47 18.89
N ALA A 197 -12.50 -22.67 19.05
CA ALA A 197 -11.46 -22.90 20.06
C ALA A 197 -10.19 -22.06 19.81
N CYS A 198 -9.91 -21.70 18.57
CA CYS A 198 -8.78 -20.85 18.21
C CYS A 198 -9.00 -19.37 18.58
N LEU A 199 -10.24 -18.92 18.59
CA LEU A 199 -10.59 -17.54 18.94
C LEU A 199 -10.54 -17.31 20.46
N GLN A 200 -10.59 -18.37 21.27
CA GLN A 200 -10.60 -18.31 22.73
C GLN A 200 -9.25 -18.61 23.40
N ALA A 201 -8.23 -19.00 22.64
CA ALA A 201 -6.89 -19.24 23.18
C ALA A 201 -6.25 -17.91 23.60
N THR A 202 -6.49 -17.50 24.82
CA THR A 202 -5.78 -16.38 25.47
C THR A 202 -4.29 -16.74 25.50
N PRO A 203 -3.37 -15.86 25.05
CA PRO A 203 -1.94 -16.17 25.08
C PRO A 203 -1.48 -16.30 26.54
N THR A 204 -1.21 -17.51 26.96
CA THR A 204 -0.50 -17.75 28.21
C THR A 204 0.94 -17.28 28.00
N SER A 205 1.29 -16.11 28.49
CA SER A 205 2.66 -15.60 28.52
C SER A 205 3.47 -16.52 29.40
N THR A 206 4.15 -17.50 28.81
CA THR A 206 5.19 -18.26 29.50
C THR A 206 6.44 -17.41 29.55
N LEU A 207 6.61 -16.67 30.64
CA LEU A 207 7.90 -16.11 31.04
C LEU A 207 8.86 -17.28 31.33
N ILE A 208 9.71 -17.60 30.36
CA ILE A 208 10.87 -18.43 30.62
C ILE A 208 11.89 -17.54 31.33
N ALA A 209 11.91 -17.61 32.66
CA ALA A 209 13.00 -17.09 33.46
C ALA A 209 14.21 -18.02 33.21
N GLY A 210 15.16 -17.54 32.39
CA GLY A 210 16.47 -18.16 32.26
C GLY A 210 17.31 -17.86 33.50
N GLY A 211 17.74 -18.93 34.18
CA GLY A 211 18.76 -18.87 35.19
C GLY A 211 20.17 -18.77 34.61
#